data_0c337b8dae1abd8d630ff0957bfb5d49
#
_entry.id   0c337b8dae1abd8d630ff0957bfb5d49
#
_cell.length_a   1.000
_cell.length_b   1.000
_cell.length_c   1.000
_cell.angle_alpha   90.00
_cell.angle_beta   90.00
_cell.angle_gamma   90.00
#
_symmetry.space_group_name_H-M   'P 1'
#
loop_
_entity.id
_entity.type
_entity.pdbx_description
1 polymer ?
#
loop_
_entity_poly.entity_id
_entity_poly.type
_entity_poly.pdbx_seq_one_letter_code
_entity_poly.pdbx_strand_id
1 'polypeptide(L)'
;NVRLAAWANALPAVVVNVQRQPGANVIQVADRIKELLPKLRESLPPAVDITPLTDRTTTIRASVEDVQKELLLAIALVVAVIFVFLRSFRATLIPAVAVPLSLVGTFGAMWFCGFSLNNLTLMALTIATGFVVDDAIVMIENIARYIEKGEAPMEAALKGARQIGFTIISLTLSLI
;
A
#
# COMPACT_ATOMS: atom_id res chain seq x y z
N ASN A 1 -21.61 -12.90 36.82
CA ASN A 1 -22.13 -14.00 35.99
C ASN A 1 -21.55 -15.32 36.47
N VAL A 2 -22.29 -16.03 37.33
CA VAL A 2 -21.85 -17.27 38.03
C VAL A 2 -21.68 -18.47 37.07
N ARG A 3 -21.97 -18.28 35.76
CA ARG A 3 -21.98 -19.35 34.74
C ARG A 3 -20.85 -19.23 33.69
N LEU A 4 -20.01 -18.22 33.82
CA LEU A 4 -18.89 -18.03 32.90
C LEU A 4 -17.59 -18.22 33.67
N ALA A 5 -16.78 -19.15 33.22
CA ALA A 5 -15.45 -19.36 33.74
C ALA A 5 -14.47 -19.30 32.59
N ALA A 6 -13.28 -18.71 32.79
CA ALA A 6 -12.22 -18.66 31.85
C ALA A 6 -10.93 -19.16 32.48
N TRP A 7 -10.11 -19.80 31.67
CA TRP A 7 -8.79 -20.32 32.06
C TRP A 7 -7.76 -19.88 31.03
N ALA A 8 -6.61 -19.49 31.50
CA ALA A 8 -5.42 -19.27 30.69
C ALA A 8 -4.28 -20.17 31.24
N ASN A 9 -3.69 -21.01 30.42
CA ASN A 9 -2.65 -21.96 30.81
C ASN A 9 -3.04 -22.82 32.05
N ALA A 10 -4.27 -23.34 32.06
CA ALA A 10 -4.84 -24.14 33.13
C ALA A 10 -5.03 -23.41 34.49
N LEU A 11 -4.81 -22.11 34.55
CA LEU A 11 -5.09 -21.27 35.72
C LEU A 11 -6.40 -20.50 35.54
N PRO A 12 -7.19 -20.29 36.60
CA PRO A 12 -8.35 -19.42 36.50
C PRO A 12 -7.95 -18.02 36.05
N ALA A 13 -8.69 -17.47 35.07
CA ALA A 13 -8.36 -16.19 34.48
C ALA A 13 -9.59 -15.33 34.22
N VAL A 14 -9.39 -14.04 34.10
CA VAL A 14 -10.40 -13.09 33.63
C VAL A 14 -9.95 -12.63 32.22
N VAL A 15 -10.79 -12.90 31.23
CA VAL A 15 -10.53 -12.46 29.84
C VAL A 15 -11.18 -11.10 29.62
N VAL A 16 -10.36 -10.11 29.32
CA VAL A 16 -10.80 -8.77 28.94
C VAL A 16 -10.65 -8.59 27.43
N ASN A 17 -11.75 -8.38 26.74
CA ASN A 17 -11.74 -8.13 25.31
C ASN A 17 -11.87 -6.61 25.06
N VAL A 18 -10.83 -6.03 24.47
CA VAL A 18 -10.81 -4.61 24.12
C VAL A 18 -11.21 -4.45 22.66
N GLN A 19 -12.30 -3.74 22.42
CA GLN A 19 -12.81 -3.44 21.09
C GLN A 19 -12.55 -1.98 20.75
N ARG A 20 -12.10 -1.74 19.51
CA ARG A 20 -11.95 -0.38 19.01
C ARG A 20 -13.29 0.24 18.66
N GLN A 21 -13.39 1.55 18.77
CA GLN A 21 -14.52 2.29 18.21
C GLN A 21 -14.49 2.28 16.67
N PRO A 22 -15.65 2.31 16.00
CA PRO A 22 -15.70 2.49 14.55
C PRO A 22 -14.89 3.70 14.10
N GLY A 23 -14.06 3.54 13.06
CA GLY A 23 -13.18 4.61 12.56
C GLY A 23 -11.86 4.80 13.31
N ALA A 24 -11.66 4.21 14.49
CA ALA A 24 -10.38 4.32 15.19
C ALA A 24 -9.28 3.46 14.53
N ASN A 25 -8.05 3.97 14.56
CA ASN A 25 -6.89 3.23 14.07
C ASN A 25 -6.53 2.08 15.02
N VAL A 26 -6.65 0.84 14.51
CA VAL A 26 -6.41 -0.39 15.30
C VAL A 26 -5.01 -0.43 15.90
N ILE A 27 -4.01 -0.03 15.11
CA ILE A 27 -2.60 -0.06 15.50
C ILE A 27 -2.35 0.91 16.65
N GLN A 28 -2.83 2.15 16.53
CA GLN A 28 -2.70 3.15 17.59
C GLN A 28 -3.41 2.74 18.89
N VAL A 29 -4.59 2.14 18.78
CA VAL A 29 -5.31 1.64 19.95
C VAL A 29 -4.52 0.54 20.65
N ALA A 30 -3.98 -0.42 19.89
CA ALA A 30 -3.17 -1.50 20.45
C ALA A 30 -1.87 -0.98 21.09
N ASP A 31 -1.21 0.00 20.46
CA ASP A 31 0.00 0.59 21.02
C ASP A 31 -0.28 1.32 22.34
N ARG A 32 -1.36 2.11 22.41
CA ARG A 32 -1.78 2.74 23.66
C ARG A 32 -2.10 1.74 24.76
N ILE A 33 -2.74 0.61 24.41
CA ILE A 33 -2.99 -0.46 25.38
C ILE A 33 -1.69 -1.06 25.88
N LYS A 34 -0.73 -1.34 24.97
CA LYS A 34 0.60 -1.87 25.34
C LYS A 34 1.36 -0.92 26.27
N GLU A 35 1.26 0.39 26.03
CA GLU A 35 1.85 1.41 26.92
C GLU A 35 1.17 1.51 28.30
N LEU A 36 -0.11 1.17 28.38
CA LEU A 36 -0.85 1.15 29.63
C LEU A 36 -0.61 -0.11 30.46
N LEU A 37 -0.25 -1.25 29.83
CA LEU A 37 -0.06 -2.51 30.53
C LEU A 37 0.94 -2.45 31.69
N PRO A 38 2.12 -1.80 31.58
CA PRO A 38 3.05 -1.67 32.70
C PRO A 38 2.43 -0.93 33.89
N LYS A 39 1.73 0.17 33.62
CA LYS A 39 1.05 0.97 34.67
C LYS A 39 -0.07 0.19 35.37
N LEU A 40 -0.79 -0.62 34.61
CA LEU A 40 -1.82 -1.50 35.17
C LEU A 40 -1.20 -2.60 36.02
N ARG A 41 -0.06 -3.17 35.63
CA ARG A 41 0.66 -4.17 36.44
C ARG A 41 1.09 -3.61 37.82
N GLU A 42 1.55 -2.36 37.83
CA GLU A 42 1.94 -1.70 39.08
C GLU A 42 0.74 -1.48 40.06
N SER A 43 -0.46 -1.34 39.51
CA SER A 43 -1.66 -1.10 40.30
C SER A 43 -2.36 -2.38 40.79
N LEU A 44 -1.93 -3.53 40.32
CA LEU A 44 -2.54 -4.83 40.68
C LEU A 44 -1.75 -5.56 41.78
N PRO A 45 -2.42 -6.43 42.55
CA PRO A 45 -1.75 -7.30 43.51
C PRO A 45 -0.70 -8.18 42.81
N PRO A 46 0.45 -8.49 43.45
CA PRO A 46 1.51 -9.32 42.85
C PRO A 46 1.08 -10.72 42.41
N ALA A 47 -0.05 -11.20 42.89
CA ALA A 47 -0.62 -12.48 42.49
C ALA A 47 -1.37 -12.47 41.15
N VAL A 48 -1.55 -11.29 40.54
CA VAL A 48 -2.28 -11.14 39.27
C VAL A 48 -1.29 -10.81 38.17
N ASP A 49 -1.16 -11.69 37.19
CA ASP A 49 -0.37 -11.44 35.98
C ASP A 49 -1.26 -11.06 34.79
N ILE A 50 -0.85 -10.04 34.02
CA ILE A 50 -1.54 -9.61 32.82
C ILE A 50 -0.73 -10.03 31.61
N THR A 51 -1.31 -10.90 30.77
CA THR A 51 -0.71 -11.32 29.51
C THR A 51 -1.64 -11.06 28.34
N PRO A 52 -1.17 -10.43 27.24
CA PRO A 52 -1.94 -10.34 26.01
C PRO A 52 -2.10 -11.72 25.39
N LEU A 53 -3.32 -12.23 25.28
CA LEU A 53 -3.59 -13.53 24.66
C LEU A 53 -3.59 -13.47 23.15
N THR A 54 -4.12 -12.40 22.59
CA THR A 54 -4.24 -12.24 21.14
C THR A 54 -4.04 -10.78 20.75
N ASP A 55 -3.14 -10.53 19.84
CA ASP A 55 -2.93 -9.23 19.21
C ASP A 55 -3.13 -9.35 17.69
N ARG A 56 -4.26 -8.83 17.21
CA ARG A 56 -4.55 -8.84 15.76
C ARG A 56 -3.73 -7.83 14.96
N THR A 57 -3.05 -6.89 15.64
CA THR A 57 -2.24 -5.88 14.93
C THR A 57 -0.94 -6.45 14.38
N THR A 58 -0.46 -7.56 14.90
CA THR A 58 0.73 -8.24 14.38
C THR A 58 0.55 -8.66 12.92
N THR A 59 -0.60 -9.28 12.60
CA THR A 59 -0.94 -9.66 11.22
C THR A 59 -1.10 -8.44 10.32
N ILE A 60 -1.75 -7.38 10.82
CA ILE A 60 -1.95 -6.14 10.04
C ILE A 60 -0.61 -5.48 9.73
N ARG A 61 0.31 -5.41 10.71
CA ARG A 61 1.65 -4.85 10.52
C ARG A 61 2.46 -5.66 9.51
N ALA A 62 2.45 -6.99 9.64
CA ALA A 62 3.11 -7.88 8.68
C ALA A 62 2.54 -7.70 7.27
N SER A 63 1.22 -7.64 7.12
CA SER A 63 0.59 -7.41 5.82
C SER A 63 0.98 -6.06 5.20
N VAL A 64 1.06 -4.99 5.98
CA VAL A 64 1.49 -3.67 5.48
C VAL A 64 2.96 -3.71 5.04
N GLU A 65 3.82 -4.34 5.82
CA GLU A 65 5.23 -4.49 5.50
C GLU A 65 5.43 -5.35 4.23
N ASP A 66 4.70 -6.44 4.09
CA ASP A 66 4.76 -7.31 2.93
C ASP A 66 4.30 -6.58 1.67
N VAL A 67 3.19 -5.85 1.73
CA VAL A 67 2.71 -5.04 0.59
C VAL A 67 3.72 -3.96 0.22
N GLN A 68 4.37 -3.31 1.19
CA GLN A 68 5.43 -2.34 0.88
C GLN A 68 6.61 -2.98 0.16
N LYS A 69 7.04 -4.17 0.59
CA LYS A 69 8.12 -4.93 -0.06
C LYS A 69 7.73 -5.36 -1.47
N GLU A 70 6.51 -5.90 -1.63
CA GLU A 70 5.99 -6.29 -2.94
C GLU A 70 5.91 -5.11 -3.89
N LEU A 71 5.44 -3.95 -3.42
CA LEU A 71 5.35 -2.74 -4.21
C LEU A 71 6.73 -2.25 -4.67
N LEU A 72 7.70 -2.22 -3.76
CA LEU A 72 9.09 -1.86 -4.11
C LEU A 72 9.70 -2.85 -5.10
N LEU A 73 9.47 -4.14 -4.90
CA LEU A 73 9.94 -5.19 -5.80
C LEU A 73 9.31 -5.05 -7.19
N ALA A 74 7.99 -4.82 -7.25
CA ALA A 74 7.27 -4.60 -8.49
C ALA A 74 7.83 -3.39 -9.25
N ILE A 75 8.02 -2.25 -8.59
CA ILE A 75 8.61 -1.06 -9.19
C ILE A 75 10.01 -1.35 -9.72
N ALA A 76 10.86 -2.00 -8.92
CA ALA A 76 12.22 -2.33 -9.33
C ALA A 76 12.27 -3.26 -10.55
N LEU A 77 11.41 -4.29 -10.55
CA LEU A 77 11.31 -5.25 -11.64
C LEU A 77 10.84 -4.58 -12.95
N VAL A 78 9.84 -3.73 -12.85
CA VAL A 78 9.32 -2.97 -13.99
C VAL A 78 10.37 -2.04 -14.55
N VAL A 79 11.04 -1.26 -13.70
CA VAL A 79 12.14 -0.38 -14.12
C VAL A 79 13.24 -1.19 -14.81
N ALA A 80 13.58 -2.38 -14.29
CA ALA A 80 14.56 -3.26 -14.89
C ALA A 80 14.12 -3.76 -16.29
N VAL A 81 12.86 -4.19 -16.43
CA VAL A 81 12.29 -4.64 -17.71
C VAL A 81 12.32 -3.50 -18.74
N ILE A 82 11.84 -2.32 -18.37
CA ILE A 82 11.87 -1.14 -19.27
C ILE A 82 13.30 -0.80 -19.67
N PHE A 83 14.25 -0.87 -18.73
CA PHE A 83 15.66 -0.62 -19.02
C PHE A 83 16.21 -1.61 -20.04
N VAL A 84 15.89 -2.89 -19.93
CA VAL A 84 16.31 -3.93 -20.89
C VAL A 84 15.74 -3.67 -22.28
N PHE A 85 14.47 -3.26 -22.37
CA PHE A 85 13.82 -3.00 -23.67
C PHE A 85 14.29 -1.71 -24.32
N LEU A 86 14.30 -0.59 -23.59
CA LEU A 86 14.62 0.73 -24.13
C LEU A 86 16.13 0.97 -24.26
N ARG A 87 16.97 0.20 -23.54
CA ARG A 87 18.43 0.37 -23.47
C ARG A 87 18.89 1.83 -23.27
N SER A 88 18.02 2.64 -22.67
CA SER A 88 18.23 4.06 -22.44
C SER A 88 17.88 4.43 -21.00
N PHE A 89 18.88 4.79 -20.21
CA PHE A 89 18.70 5.19 -18.82
C PHE A 89 17.75 6.39 -18.67
N ARG A 90 17.82 7.34 -19.60
CA ARG A 90 16.96 8.55 -19.56
C ARG A 90 15.50 8.21 -19.79
N ALA A 91 15.19 7.31 -20.72
CA ALA A 91 13.82 6.88 -20.97
C ALA A 91 13.25 6.04 -19.80
N THR A 92 14.10 5.24 -19.16
CA THR A 92 13.72 4.43 -17.98
C THR A 92 13.42 5.27 -16.75
N LEU A 93 14.05 6.45 -16.62
CA LEU A 93 13.85 7.34 -15.49
C LEU A 93 12.41 7.89 -15.44
N ILE A 94 11.76 8.04 -16.59
CA ILE A 94 10.40 8.59 -16.67
C ILE A 94 9.39 7.70 -15.90
N PRO A 95 9.23 6.40 -16.20
CA PRO A 95 8.34 5.54 -15.43
C PRO A 95 8.83 5.31 -14.00
N ALA A 96 10.13 5.30 -13.76
CA ALA A 96 10.69 5.17 -12.42
C ALA A 96 10.28 6.31 -11.47
N VAL A 97 10.01 7.49 -12.02
CA VAL A 97 9.49 8.65 -11.25
C VAL A 97 7.96 8.70 -11.29
N ALA A 98 7.34 8.33 -12.41
CA ALA A 98 5.90 8.41 -12.59
C ALA A 98 5.14 7.50 -11.60
N VAL A 99 5.62 6.28 -11.35
CA VAL A 99 4.96 5.32 -10.46
C VAL A 99 4.95 5.81 -9.00
N PRO A 100 6.06 6.18 -8.37
CA PRO A 100 6.04 6.74 -7.03
C PRO A 100 5.19 8.00 -6.91
N LEU A 101 5.24 8.89 -7.90
CA LEU A 101 4.45 10.11 -7.93
C LEU A 101 2.95 9.82 -7.99
N SER A 102 2.54 8.86 -8.82
CA SER A 102 1.16 8.39 -8.91
C SER A 102 0.66 7.81 -7.59
N LEU A 103 1.48 7.00 -6.92
CA LEU A 103 1.15 6.45 -5.61
C LEU A 103 0.99 7.53 -4.55
N VAL A 104 1.91 8.48 -4.48
CA VAL A 104 1.79 9.63 -3.55
C VAL A 104 0.53 10.43 -3.83
N GLY A 105 0.21 10.68 -5.10
CA GLY A 105 -1.04 11.32 -5.51
C GLY A 105 -2.28 10.54 -5.08
N THR A 106 -2.25 9.22 -5.23
CA THR A 106 -3.35 8.33 -4.80
C THR A 106 -3.52 8.35 -3.29
N PHE A 107 -2.44 8.27 -2.51
CA PHE A 107 -2.51 8.40 -1.05
C PHE A 107 -3.07 9.77 -0.62
N GLY A 108 -2.68 10.83 -1.32
CA GLY A 108 -3.23 12.17 -1.08
C GLY A 108 -4.74 12.23 -1.34
N ALA A 109 -5.20 11.66 -2.45
CA ALA A 109 -6.62 11.58 -2.79
C ALA A 109 -7.40 10.72 -1.79
N MET A 110 -6.87 9.57 -1.40
CA MET A 110 -7.46 8.69 -0.38
C MET A 110 -7.61 9.42 0.96
N TRP A 111 -6.57 10.15 1.37
CA TRP A 111 -6.62 10.94 2.61
C TRP A 111 -7.70 12.02 2.53
N PHE A 112 -7.80 12.75 1.42
CA PHE A 112 -8.80 13.79 1.21
C PHE A 112 -10.24 13.23 1.19
N CYS A 113 -10.44 12.05 0.61
CA CYS A 113 -11.73 11.36 0.57
C CYS A 113 -12.06 10.59 1.87
N GLY A 114 -11.18 10.57 2.86
CA GLY A 114 -11.39 9.87 4.13
C GLY A 114 -11.29 8.34 4.02
N PHE A 115 -10.67 7.81 2.97
CA PHE A 115 -10.44 6.37 2.84
C PHE A 115 -9.38 5.90 3.81
N SER A 116 -9.62 4.74 4.41
CA SER A 116 -8.66 4.10 5.31
C SER A 116 -7.72 3.16 4.56
N LEU A 117 -6.46 3.12 4.99
CA LEU A 117 -5.53 2.08 4.57
C LEU A 117 -5.90 0.76 5.26
N ASN A 118 -6.29 -0.21 4.45
CA ASN A 118 -6.59 -1.57 4.89
C ASN A 118 -6.05 -2.56 3.86
N ASN A 119 -6.15 -3.86 4.15
CA ASN A 119 -5.61 -4.88 3.27
C ASN A 119 -6.20 -4.84 1.84
N LEU A 120 -7.49 -4.53 1.71
CA LEU A 120 -8.17 -4.44 0.40
C LEU A 120 -7.67 -3.23 -0.40
N THR A 121 -7.51 -2.06 0.25
CA THR A 121 -6.99 -0.86 -0.43
C THR A 121 -5.53 -1.03 -0.83
N LEU A 122 -4.72 -1.74 -0.04
CA LEU A 122 -3.34 -2.05 -0.38
C LEU A 122 -3.25 -3.04 -1.55
N MET A 123 -4.09 -4.07 -1.59
CA MET A 123 -4.19 -4.97 -2.74
C MET A 123 -4.61 -4.21 -4.01
N ALA A 124 -5.61 -3.34 -3.91
CA ALA A 124 -6.05 -2.51 -5.04
C ALA A 124 -4.93 -1.59 -5.55
N LEU A 125 -4.15 -0.99 -4.65
CA LEU A 125 -2.98 -0.18 -5.01
C LEU A 125 -1.90 -1.00 -5.74
N THR A 126 -1.64 -2.23 -5.29
CA THR A 126 -0.68 -3.12 -5.95
C THR A 126 -1.12 -3.45 -7.37
N ILE A 127 -2.40 -3.78 -7.57
CA ILE A 127 -2.97 -4.05 -8.90
C ILE A 127 -2.94 -2.78 -9.77
N ALA A 128 -3.37 -1.63 -9.23
CA ALA A 128 -3.39 -0.35 -9.94
C ALA A 128 -1.98 0.09 -10.38
N THR A 129 -0.94 -0.22 -9.60
CA THR A 129 0.44 0.05 -9.97
C THR A 129 0.84 -0.66 -11.26
N GLY A 130 0.38 -1.90 -11.47
CA GLY A 130 0.59 -2.63 -12.70
C GLY A 130 0.03 -1.89 -13.92
N PHE A 131 -1.22 -1.41 -13.84
CA PHE A 131 -1.84 -0.64 -14.93
C PHE A 131 -1.13 0.67 -15.22
N VAL A 132 -0.74 1.42 -14.19
CA VAL A 132 0.01 2.68 -14.35
C VAL A 132 1.33 2.46 -15.09
N VAL A 133 1.96 1.33 -14.79
CA VAL A 133 3.22 0.96 -15.43
C VAL A 133 3.02 0.57 -16.89
N ASP A 134 2.00 -0.24 -17.18
CA ASP A 134 1.71 -0.67 -18.55
C ASP A 134 1.37 0.54 -19.43
N ASP A 135 0.58 1.48 -18.94
CA ASP A 135 0.27 2.73 -19.62
C ASP A 135 1.52 3.58 -19.90
N ALA A 136 2.42 3.66 -18.91
CA ALA A 136 3.68 4.38 -19.06
C ALA A 136 4.59 3.70 -20.09
N ILE A 137 4.66 2.38 -20.15
CA ILE A 137 5.46 1.64 -21.13
C ILE A 137 4.95 1.91 -22.54
N VAL A 138 3.64 1.75 -22.77
CA VAL A 138 3.02 1.96 -24.08
C VAL A 138 3.23 3.41 -24.57
N MET A 139 3.12 4.38 -23.66
CA MET A 139 3.37 5.78 -23.98
C MET A 139 4.81 6.03 -24.39
N ILE A 140 5.78 5.51 -23.64
CA ILE A 140 7.20 5.71 -23.91
C ILE A 140 7.61 5.00 -25.20
N GLU A 141 7.11 3.79 -25.44
CA GLU A 141 7.37 3.06 -26.67
C GLU A 141 6.89 3.84 -27.90
N ASN A 142 5.69 4.41 -27.82
CA ASN A 142 5.14 5.21 -28.93
C ASN A 142 5.95 6.48 -29.16
N ILE A 143 6.37 7.18 -28.12
CA ILE A 143 7.23 8.36 -28.21
C ILE A 143 8.60 7.97 -28.80
N ALA A 144 9.21 6.89 -28.32
CA ALA A 144 10.51 6.40 -28.83
C ALA A 144 10.44 6.11 -30.32
N ARG A 145 9.35 5.51 -30.79
CA ARG A 145 9.12 5.24 -32.23
C ARG A 145 9.12 6.52 -33.08
N TYR A 146 8.58 7.62 -32.58
CA TYR A 146 8.62 8.90 -33.29
C TYR A 146 10.03 9.52 -33.30
N ILE A 147 10.76 9.38 -32.19
CA ILE A 147 12.17 9.84 -32.11
C ILE A 147 13.02 9.05 -33.07
N GLU A 148 12.84 7.73 -33.19
CA GLU A 148 13.55 6.87 -34.15
C GLU A 148 13.26 7.25 -35.60
N LYS A 149 12.11 7.82 -35.91
CA LYS A 149 11.74 8.36 -37.21
C LYS A 149 12.39 9.73 -37.50
N GLY A 150 13.18 10.27 -36.57
CA GLY A 150 13.90 11.52 -36.72
C GLY A 150 13.13 12.76 -36.26
N GLU A 151 12.02 12.61 -35.55
CA GLU A 151 11.29 13.75 -34.99
C GLU A 151 12.00 14.33 -33.75
N ALA A 152 11.86 15.63 -33.52
CA ALA A 152 12.40 16.28 -32.36
C ALA A 152 11.73 15.72 -31.09
N PRO A 153 12.43 15.52 -29.96
CA PRO A 153 11.90 14.88 -28.75
C PRO A 153 10.59 15.46 -28.22
N MET A 154 10.43 16.80 -28.30
CA MET A 154 9.21 17.47 -27.87
C MET A 154 8.02 17.20 -28.79
N GLU A 155 8.26 17.21 -30.11
CA GLU A 155 7.23 16.90 -31.11
C GLU A 155 6.82 15.43 -31.03
N ALA A 156 7.79 14.54 -30.89
CA ALA A 156 7.58 13.11 -30.70
C ALA A 156 6.72 12.85 -29.46
N ALA A 157 7.01 13.53 -28.34
CA ALA A 157 6.23 13.42 -27.10
C ALA A 157 4.79 13.88 -27.28
N LEU A 158 4.57 15.04 -27.92
CA LEU A 158 3.23 15.57 -28.16
C LEU A 158 2.42 14.69 -29.12
N LYS A 159 3.03 14.20 -30.20
CA LYS A 159 2.37 13.30 -31.15
C LYS A 159 2.07 11.95 -30.52
N GLY A 160 3.03 11.37 -29.80
CA GLY A 160 2.88 10.10 -29.09
C GLY A 160 1.75 10.17 -28.05
N ALA A 161 1.75 11.21 -27.23
CA ALA A 161 0.70 11.44 -26.22
C ALA A 161 -0.68 11.63 -26.85
N ARG A 162 -0.76 12.37 -27.96
CA ARG A 162 -2.04 12.63 -28.67
C ARG A 162 -2.61 11.35 -29.31
N GLN A 163 -1.74 10.49 -29.82
CA GLN A 163 -2.17 9.25 -30.48
C GLN A 163 -2.73 8.22 -29.48
N ILE A 164 -2.10 8.06 -28.33
CA ILE A 164 -2.45 7.02 -27.36
C ILE A 164 -3.33 7.56 -26.23
N GLY A 165 -3.33 8.86 -26.00
CA GLY A 165 -4.02 9.49 -24.88
C GLY A 165 -5.50 9.11 -24.80
N PHE A 166 -6.22 9.07 -25.94
CA PHE A 166 -7.60 8.63 -25.97
C PHE A 166 -7.76 7.16 -25.51
N THR A 167 -6.86 6.28 -25.94
CA THR A 167 -6.89 4.86 -25.57
C THR A 167 -6.65 4.67 -24.07
N ILE A 168 -5.67 5.38 -23.50
CA ILE A 168 -5.36 5.33 -22.07
C ILE A 168 -6.55 5.85 -21.25
N ILE A 169 -7.12 6.99 -21.63
CA ILE A 169 -8.30 7.55 -20.94
C ILE A 169 -9.47 6.56 -21.01
N SER A 170 -9.72 5.96 -22.18
CA SER A 170 -10.81 4.98 -22.34
C SER A 170 -10.60 3.74 -21.50
N LEU A 171 -9.37 3.22 -21.43
CA LEU A 171 -9.02 2.07 -20.58
C LEU A 171 -9.22 2.42 -19.10
N THR A 172 -8.72 3.56 -18.65
CA THR A 172 -8.86 4.02 -17.26
C THR A 172 -10.34 4.18 -16.88
N LEU A 173 -11.14 4.79 -17.73
CA LEU A 173 -12.60 4.95 -17.51
C LEU A 173 -13.33 3.60 -17.51
N SER A 174 -12.84 2.60 -18.26
CA SER A 174 -13.43 1.26 -18.28
C SER A 174 -13.12 0.44 -17.04
N LEU A 175 -12.06 0.79 -16.32
CA LEU A 175 -11.64 0.12 -15.07
C LEU A 175 -12.32 0.69 -13.81
N ILE A 176 -12.90 1.88 -13.89
CA ILE A 176 -13.65 2.54 -12.81
C ILE A 176 -15.13 2.15 -12.89
#